data_298a1fca003f9cd34e5e7ba7b69ec8b0
#
_entry.id   298a1fca003f9cd34e5e7ba7b69ec8b0
#
_cell.length_a   1.000
_cell.length_b   1.000
_cell.length_c   1.000
_cell.angle_alpha   90.00
_cell.angle_beta   90.00
_cell.angle_gamma   90.00
#
_symmetry.space_group_name_H-M   'P 1'
#
loop_
_entity.id
_entity.type
_entity.pdbx_description
1 polymer ?
#
loop_
_entity_poly.entity_id
_entity_poly.type
_entity_poly.pdbx_seq_one_letter_code
_entity_poly.pdbx_strand_id
1 'polypeptide(L)'
;VLLEVLGFRASLWAMAGLLSLVLLGVVVYVPKLMGKSKASKSAKELFAKNQGINLLAAARVVLFGARDVWFVVGVPVFLYASGWSRPMVGGFLALWTIGYGAVQAFAPHLVKRSPDGLSTEVPAARLWSALLAVVPVALAVVVYLDVPNLEWVVVGGLGVFGFAFAVNSSVHSYLVLAYAGSEK
;
A
#
# COMPACT_ATOMS: atom_id res chain seq x y z
N VAL A 1 -8.49 17.26 -10.42
CA VAL A 1 -8.11 18.66 -10.12
C VAL A 1 -7.06 19.15 -11.11
N LEU A 2 -5.82 18.63 -11.13
CA LEU A 2 -4.76 19.10 -12.06
C LEU A 2 -5.18 19.01 -13.53
N LEU A 3 -5.78 17.89 -13.94
CA LEU A 3 -6.26 17.66 -15.32
C LEU A 3 -7.35 18.65 -15.75
N GLU A 4 -8.19 19.09 -14.82
CA GLU A 4 -9.28 20.04 -15.12
C GLU A 4 -8.80 21.48 -15.17
N VAL A 5 -7.82 21.85 -14.35
CA VAL A 5 -7.27 23.21 -14.29
C VAL A 5 -6.24 23.46 -15.38
N LEU A 6 -5.33 22.52 -15.60
CA LEU A 6 -4.19 22.69 -16.51
C LEU A 6 -4.35 21.97 -17.85
N GLY A 7 -5.35 21.09 -17.98
CA GLY A 7 -5.47 20.20 -19.12
C GLY A 7 -4.44 19.07 -19.12
N PHE A 8 -4.59 18.10 -20.03
CA PHE A 8 -3.84 16.85 -20.03
C PHE A 8 -2.31 17.06 -20.18
N ARG A 9 -1.88 17.84 -21.17
CA ARG A 9 -0.44 18.05 -21.45
C ARG A 9 0.29 18.75 -20.31
N ALA A 10 -0.28 19.84 -19.78
CA ALA A 10 0.35 20.60 -18.71
C ALA A 10 0.37 19.82 -17.40
N SER A 11 -0.65 19.01 -17.12
CA SER A 11 -0.66 18.09 -15.96
C SER A 11 0.45 17.06 -16.03
N LEU A 12 0.71 16.47 -17.22
CA LEU A 12 1.83 15.52 -17.39
C LEU A 12 3.18 16.19 -17.14
N TRP A 13 3.39 17.40 -17.66
CA TRP A 13 4.63 18.14 -17.42
C TRP A 13 4.80 18.54 -15.94
N ALA A 14 3.72 18.95 -15.29
CA ALA A 14 3.74 19.26 -13.86
C ALA A 14 4.12 18.02 -13.02
N MET A 15 3.53 16.85 -13.33
CA MET A 15 3.87 15.59 -12.67
C MET A 15 5.32 15.18 -12.94
N ALA A 16 5.79 15.30 -14.19
CA ALA A 16 7.18 15.00 -14.55
C ALA A 16 8.15 15.93 -13.81
N GLY A 17 7.83 17.22 -13.71
CA GLY A 17 8.62 18.19 -12.96
C GLY A 17 8.70 17.84 -11.47
N LEU A 18 7.56 17.52 -10.86
CA LEU A 18 7.52 17.10 -9.44
C LEU A 18 8.36 15.85 -9.19
N LEU A 19 8.22 14.82 -10.04
CA LEU A 19 9.02 13.60 -9.94
C LEU A 19 10.51 13.87 -10.13
N SER A 20 10.88 14.78 -11.03
CA SER A 20 12.27 15.19 -11.24
C SER A 20 12.85 15.88 -10.00
N LEU A 21 12.06 16.73 -9.34
CA LEU A 21 12.46 17.36 -8.08
C LEU A 21 12.68 16.32 -6.96
N VAL A 22 11.76 15.35 -6.83
CA VAL A 22 11.92 14.25 -5.87
C VAL A 22 13.17 13.43 -6.19
N LEU A 23 13.40 13.09 -7.46
CA LEU A 23 14.60 12.37 -7.89
C LEU A 23 15.86 13.14 -7.54
N LEU A 24 15.87 14.44 -7.80
CA LEU A 24 17.01 15.32 -7.47
C LEU A 24 17.27 15.34 -5.95
N GLY A 25 16.22 15.42 -5.15
CA GLY A 25 16.30 15.30 -3.70
C GLY A 25 16.90 13.96 -3.26
N VAL A 26 16.45 12.86 -3.84
CA VAL A 26 17.00 11.53 -3.53
C VAL A 26 18.47 11.44 -3.90
N VAL A 27 18.86 11.92 -5.08
CA VAL A 27 20.26 11.89 -5.54
C VAL A 27 21.18 12.73 -4.65
N VAL A 28 20.69 13.88 -4.15
CA VAL A 28 21.48 14.80 -3.33
C VAL A 28 21.58 14.33 -1.87
N TYR A 29 20.47 13.89 -1.28
CA TYR A 29 20.39 13.63 0.16
C TYR A 29 20.58 12.17 0.56
N VAL A 30 20.36 11.20 -0.34
CA VAL A 30 20.53 9.79 -0.01
C VAL A 30 21.99 9.35 -0.13
N PRO A 31 22.59 8.74 0.91
CA PRO A 31 23.97 8.29 0.87
C PRO A 31 24.24 7.30 -0.27
N LYS A 32 25.34 7.49 -1.01
CA LYS A 32 25.73 6.68 -2.19
C LYS A 32 25.91 5.16 -1.90
N LEU A 33 26.04 4.80 -0.62
CA LEU A 33 26.19 3.40 -0.19
C LEU A 33 24.85 2.70 0.10
N MET A 34 23.76 3.47 0.17
CA MET A 34 22.43 2.91 0.38
C MET A 34 21.98 2.11 -0.85
N GLY A 35 21.62 0.85 -0.64
CA GLY A 35 21.16 -0.05 -1.72
C GLY A 35 22.25 -0.79 -2.50
N LYS A 36 23.54 -0.62 -2.19
CA LYS A 36 24.60 -1.42 -2.79
C LYS A 36 24.62 -2.83 -2.19
N SER A 37 24.21 -3.83 -2.98
CA SER A 37 24.44 -5.24 -2.66
C SER A 37 25.89 -5.61 -2.96
N LYS A 38 26.54 -6.36 -2.06
CA LYS A 38 27.91 -6.87 -2.24
C LYS A 38 28.02 -8.01 -3.26
N ALA A 39 26.92 -8.58 -3.71
CA ALA A 39 26.92 -9.73 -4.63
C ALA A 39 26.12 -9.41 -5.89
N SER A 40 26.73 -9.68 -7.05
CA SER A 40 26.01 -9.82 -8.32
C SER A 40 25.24 -11.14 -8.27
N LYS A 41 23.93 -11.09 -8.09
CA LYS A 41 23.10 -12.30 -8.04
C LYS A 41 22.69 -12.69 -9.45
N SER A 42 22.91 -13.96 -9.80
CA SER A 42 22.39 -14.55 -11.03
C SER A 42 20.85 -14.61 -10.98
N ALA A 43 20.18 -14.57 -12.13
CA ALA A 43 18.73 -14.75 -12.23
C ALA A 43 18.23 -16.07 -11.59
N LYS A 44 19.10 -17.08 -11.46
CA LYS A 44 18.82 -18.34 -10.75
C LYS A 44 18.70 -18.16 -9.22
N GLU A 45 19.17 -17.05 -8.67
CA GLU A 45 19.08 -16.71 -7.24
C GLU A 45 17.92 -15.73 -6.92
N LEU A 46 16.95 -15.62 -7.83
CA LEU A 46 15.78 -14.77 -7.66
C LEU A 46 14.91 -15.21 -6.45
N PHE A 47 14.91 -16.50 -6.16
CA PHE A 47 14.24 -17.05 -5.00
C PHE A 47 15.20 -17.08 -3.81
N ALA A 48 14.76 -16.50 -2.69
CA ALA A 48 15.51 -16.59 -1.45
C ALA A 48 15.64 -18.08 -1.02
N LYS A 49 16.75 -18.43 -0.37
CA LYS A 49 16.94 -19.75 0.21
C LYS A 49 15.92 -20.03 1.31
N ASN A 50 15.48 -18.98 2.00
CA ASN A 50 14.49 -19.07 3.07
C ASN A 50 13.07 -19.11 2.48
N GLN A 51 12.36 -20.20 2.76
CA GLN A 51 10.99 -20.42 2.33
C GLN A 51 10.00 -19.37 2.86
N GLY A 52 10.25 -18.86 4.07
CA GLY A 52 9.46 -17.79 4.69
C GLY A 52 9.50 -16.49 3.90
N ILE A 53 10.66 -16.11 3.38
CA ILE A 53 10.81 -14.91 2.53
C ILE A 53 10.04 -15.08 1.21
N ASN A 54 10.13 -16.25 0.58
CA ASN A 54 9.44 -16.53 -0.67
C ASN A 54 7.91 -16.50 -0.49
N LEU A 55 7.40 -17.06 0.62
CA LEU A 55 5.98 -17.04 0.96
C LEU A 55 5.49 -15.62 1.24
N LEU A 56 6.25 -14.82 1.99
CA LEU A 56 5.94 -13.42 2.24
C LEU A 56 5.95 -12.59 0.95
N ALA A 57 6.90 -12.84 0.06
CA ALA A 57 6.97 -12.18 -1.24
C ALA A 57 5.72 -12.51 -2.09
N ALA A 58 5.34 -13.78 -2.17
CA ALA A 58 4.14 -14.22 -2.88
C ALA A 58 2.87 -13.59 -2.29
N ALA A 59 2.71 -13.62 -0.96
CA ALA A 59 1.58 -12.99 -0.29
C ALA A 59 1.52 -11.48 -0.57
N ARG A 60 2.67 -10.83 -0.62
CA ARG A 60 2.76 -9.39 -0.89
C ARG A 60 2.36 -9.06 -2.34
N VAL A 61 2.76 -9.85 -3.32
CA VAL A 61 2.35 -9.68 -4.72
C VAL A 61 0.83 -9.77 -4.86
N VAL A 62 0.21 -10.79 -4.26
CA VAL A 62 -1.24 -10.97 -4.30
C VAL A 62 -1.96 -9.81 -3.59
N LEU A 63 -1.49 -9.41 -2.41
CA LEU A 63 -2.08 -8.35 -1.61
C LEU A 63 -2.04 -6.99 -2.33
N PHE A 64 -0.89 -6.63 -2.90
CA PHE A 64 -0.74 -5.37 -3.64
C PHE A 64 -1.52 -5.40 -4.95
N GLY A 65 -1.49 -6.52 -5.69
CA GLY A 65 -2.27 -6.68 -6.91
C GLY A 65 -3.78 -6.55 -6.66
N ALA A 66 -4.30 -7.18 -5.60
CA ALA A 66 -5.70 -7.06 -5.22
C ALA A 66 -6.08 -5.61 -4.88
N ARG A 67 -5.23 -4.90 -4.11
CA ARG A 67 -5.45 -3.48 -3.82
C ARG A 67 -5.51 -2.65 -5.09
N ASP A 68 -4.55 -2.82 -6.00
CA ASP A 68 -4.41 -1.96 -7.18
C ASP A 68 -5.58 -2.12 -8.15
N VAL A 69 -6.11 -3.34 -8.34
CA VAL A 69 -7.33 -3.57 -9.12
C VAL A 69 -8.50 -2.76 -8.57
N TRP A 70 -8.69 -2.74 -7.27
CA TRP A 70 -9.76 -1.97 -6.64
C TRP A 70 -9.54 -0.46 -6.78
N PHE A 71 -8.39 0.04 -6.40
CA PHE A 71 -8.13 1.49 -6.33
C PHE A 71 -7.97 2.14 -7.71
N VAL A 72 -7.36 1.46 -8.67
CA VAL A 72 -7.13 2.03 -10.01
C VAL A 72 -8.38 1.97 -10.87
N VAL A 73 -9.22 0.95 -10.70
CA VAL A 73 -10.38 0.72 -11.58
C VAL A 73 -11.68 0.70 -10.79
N GLY A 74 -11.84 -0.20 -9.82
CA GLY A 74 -13.11 -0.45 -9.15
C GLY A 74 -13.67 0.77 -8.43
N VAL A 75 -12.87 1.39 -7.59
CA VAL A 75 -13.30 2.55 -6.79
C VAL A 75 -13.65 3.78 -7.64
N PRO A 76 -12.83 4.22 -8.60
CA PRO A 76 -13.22 5.30 -9.50
C PRO A 76 -14.52 5.02 -10.26
N VAL A 77 -14.67 3.83 -10.83
CA VAL A 77 -15.89 3.46 -11.56
C VAL A 77 -17.12 3.48 -10.66
N PHE A 78 -17.02 2.91 -9.45
CA PHE A 78 -18.11 2.94 -8.47
C PHE A 78 -18.50 4.36 -8.08
N LEU A 79 -17.54 5.20 -7.72
CA LEU A 79 -17.81 6.57 -7.29
C LEU A 79 -18.39 7.43 -8.43
N TYR A 80 -17.91 7.25 -9.66
CA TYR A 80 -18.52 7.92 -10.83
C TYR A 80 -19.95 7.45 -11.07
N ALA A 81 -20.23 6.16 -10.95
CA ALA A 81 -21.57 5.61 -11.06
C ALA A 81 -22.52 6.12 -9.97
N SER A 82 -21.96 6.42 -8.78
CA SER A 82 -22.68 7.06 -7.65
C SER A 82 -22.84 8.59 -7.80
N GLY A 83 -22.47 9.17 -8.97
CA GLY A 83 -22.64 10.60 -9.24
C GLY A 83 -21.53 11.52 -8.77
N TRP A 84 -20.40 10.97 -8.30
CA TRP A 84 -19.26 11.79 -7.88
C TRP A 84 -18.58 12.46 -9.07
N SER A 85 -18.24 13.74 -8.92
CA SER A 85 -17.48 14.47 -9.92
C SER A 85 -16.01 14.03 -9.95
N ARG A 86 -15.32 14.28 -11.08
CA ARG A 86 -13.88 13.98 -11.22
C ARG A 86 -13.01 14.58 -10.10
N PRO A 87 -13.20 15.86 -9.69
CA PRO A 87 -12.44 16.41 -8.56
C PRO A 87 -12.70 15.68 -7.25
N MET A 88 -13.94 15.25 -6.97
CA MET A 88 -14.27 14.52 -5.75
C MET A 88 -13.58 13.16 -5.72
N VAL A 89 -13.64 12.40 -6.82
CA VAL A 89 -12.96 11.10 -6.91
C VAL A 89 -11.45 11.27 -6.79
N GLY A 90 -10.87 12.20 -7.52
CA GLY A 90 -9.42 12.48 -7.45
C GLY A 90 -8.98 12.97 -6.08
N GLY A 91 -9.79 13.83 -5.44
CA GLY A 91 -9.55 14.30 -4.08
C GLY A 91 -9.57 13.17 -3.06
N PHE A 92 -10.57 12.30 -3.13
CA PHE A 92 -10.65 11.11 -2.27
C PHE A 92 -9.41 10.21 -2.42
N LEU A 93 -9.04 9.86 -3.65
CA LEU A 93 -7.87 8.99 -3.91
C LEU A 93 -6.57 9.63 -3.42
N ALA A 94 -6.41 10.94 -3.61
CA ALA A 94 -5.25 11.68 -3.10
C ALA A 94 -5.19 11.68 -1.57
N LEU A 95 -6.29 12.01 -0.90
CA LEU A 95 -6.39 11.99 0.56
C LEU A 95 -6.18 10.59 1.13
N TRP A 96 -6.75 9.58 0.49
CA TRP A 96 -6.55 8.18 0.88
C TRP A 96 -5.06 7.78 0.79
N THR A 97 -4.39 8.14 -0.31
CA THR A 97 -2.96 7.84 -0.51
C THR A 97 -2.08 8.56 0.51
N ILE A 98 -2.37 9.84 0.79
CA ILE A 98 -1.67 10.62 1.83
C ILE A 98 -1.91 10.00 3.21
N GLY A 99 -3.15 9.69 3.55
CA GLY A 99 -3.53 9.03 4.80
C GLY A 99 -2.84 7.67 4.98
N TYR A 100 -2.83 6.86 3.91
CA TYR A 100 -2.10 5.60 3.88
C TYR A 100 -0.60 5.80 4.18
N GLY A 101 0.04 6.75 3.53
CA GLY A 101 1.45 7.09 3.77
C GLY A 101 1.70 7.57 5.20
N ALA A 102 0.83 8.41 5.74
CA ALA A 102 0.90 8.87 7.12
C ALA A 102 0.80 7.70 8.12
N VAL A 103 -0.22 6.84 7.97
CA VAL A 103 -0.36 5.64 8.82
C VAL A 103 0.88 4.75 8.72
N GLN A 104 1.43 4.57 7.52
CA GLN A 104 2.64 3.77 7.31
C GLN A 104 3.85 4.34 8.04
N ALA A 105 3.99 5.67 8.10
CA ALA A 105 5.06 6.33 8.85
C ALA A 105 4.93 6.12 10.37
N PHE A 106 3.68 6.05 10.89
CA PHE A 106 3.41 5.82 12.31
C PHE A 106 3.27 4.33 12.68
N ALA A 107 3.14 3.43 11.72
CA ALA A 107 2.95 2.00 11.94
C ALA A 107 4.01 1.35 12.88
N PRO A 108 5.30 1.78 12.88
CA PRO A 108 6.28 1.28 13.85
C PRO A 108 5.90 1.47 15.32
N HIS A 109 5.07 2.48 15.61
CA HIS A 109 4.59 2.75 16.98
C HIS A 109 3.33 1.94 17.33
N LEU A 110 2.61 1.46 16.31
CA LEU A 110 1.38 0.68 16.46
C LEU A 110 1.65 -0.83 16.62
N VAL A 111 2.80 -1.30 16.17
CA VAL A 111 3.18 -2.71 16.22
C VAL A 111 4.32 -2.91 17.22
N LYS A 112 4.07 -3.70 18.26
CA LYS A 112 5.12 -4.11 19.20
C LYS A 112 6.12 -4.97 18.44
N ARG A 113 7.41 -4.71 18.67
CA ARG A 113 8.51 -5.50 18.13
C ARG A 113 9.02 -6.46 19.17
N SER A 114 9.25 -7.69 18.76
CA SER A 114 9.94 -8.69 19.58
C SER A 114 11.45 -8.66 19.34
N PRO A 115 12.28 -9.09 20.31
CA PRO A 115 13.73 -9.17 20.12
C PRO A 115 14.16 -10.10 18.97
N ASP A 116 13.37 -11.16 18.72
CA ASP A 116 13.59 -12.13 17.65
C ASP A 116 12.98 -11.69 16.30
N GLY A 117 12.17 -10.60 16.28
CA GLY A 117 11.48 -10.10 15.10
C GLY A 117 10.37 -11.01 14.56
N LEU A 118 9.99 -12.05 15.28
CA LEU A 118 9.04 -13.08 14.82
C LEU A 118 7.89 -13.31 15.79
N SER A 119 8.15 -13.36 17.11
CA SER A 119 7.18 -13.77 18.11
C SER A 119 5.92 -12.91 18.17
N THR A 120 6.04 -11.62 17.97
CA THR A 120 4.91 -10.67 17.93
C THR A 120 4.51 -10.29 16.51
N GLU A 121 5.45 -10.27 15.60
CA GLU A 121 5.24 -9.84 14.20
C GLU A 121 4.43 -10.85 13.40
N VAL A 122 4.65 -12.16 13.59
CA VAL A 122 3.88 -13.20 12.87
C VAL A 122 2.40 -13.20 13.26
N PRO A 123 2.01 -13.20 14.57
CA PRO A 123 0.61 -13.03 14.96
C PRO A 123 0.00 -11.71 14.47
N ALA A 124 0.74 -10.60 14.52
CA ALA A 124 0.29 -9.33 14.00
C ALA A 124 0.03 -9.39 12.49
N ALA A 125 0.93 -9.98 11.70
CA ALA A 125 0.72 -10.16 10.26
C ALA A 125 -0.55 -10.96 9.96
N ARG A 126 -0.81 -12.04 10.72
CA ARG A 126 -2.03 -12.85 10.57
C ARG A 126 -3.29 -12.06 10.88
N LEU A 127 -3.27 -11.31 11.99
CA LEU A 127 -4.42 -10.47 12.39
C LEU A 127 -4.72 -9.40 11.32
N TRP A 128 -3.73 -8.64 10.90
CA TRP A 128 -3.91 -7.59 9.92
C TRP A 128 -4.29 -8.13 8.54
N SER A 129 -3.76 -9.29 8.14
CA SER A 129 -4.18 -9.97 6.90
C SER A 129 -5.62 -10.48 6.98
N ALA A 130 -6.07 -10.98 8.14
CA ALA A 130 -7.47 -11.37 8.33
C ALA A 130 -8.41 -10.16 8.24
N LEU A 131 -8.06 -9.03 8.85
CA LEU A 131 -8.82 -7.78 8.72
C LEU A 131 -8.92 -7.33 7.26
N LEU A 132 -7.82 -7.42 6.51
CA LEU A 132 -7.79 -7.10 5.08
C LEU A 132 -8.68 -8.01 4.24
N ALA A 133 -8.94 -9.23 4.65
CA ALA A 133 -9.89 -10.13 4.00
C ALA A 133 -11.35 -9.81 4.41
N VAL A 134 -11.58 -9.51 5.69
CA VAL A 134 -12.93 -9.26 6.23
C VAL A 134 -13.52 -7.96 5.69
N VAL A 135 -12.73 -6.88 5.59
CA VAL A 135 -13.25 -5.57 5.15
C VAL A 135 -13.83 -5.61 3.73
N PRO A 136 -13.16 -6.14 2.69
CA PRO A 136 -13.75 -6.25 1.36
C PRO A 136 -14.99 -7.14 1.32
N VAL A 137 -15.03 -8.22 2.11
CA VAL A 137 -16.23 -9.08 2.21
C VAL A 137 -17.39 -8.31 2.82
N ALA A 138 -17.15 -7.57 3.91
CA ALA A 138 -18.17 -6.72 4.51
C ALA A 138 -18.67 -5.65 3.54
N LEU A 139 -17.78 -5.02 2.79
CA LEU A 139 -18.15 -4.05 1.75
C LEU A 139 -18.96 -4.69 0.63
N ALA A 140 -18.61 -5.89 0.19
CA ALA A 140 -19.37 -6.62 -0.82
C ALA A 140 -20.81 -6.93 -0.33
N VAL A 141 -20.96 -7.32 0.93
CA VAL A 141 -22.28 -7.53 1.54
C VAL A 141 -23.08 -6.22 1.59
N VAL A 142 -22.45 -5.13 2.01
CA VAL A 142 -23.10 -3.81 2.08
C VAL A 142 -23.54 -3.33 0.70
N VAL A 143 -22.72 -3.53 -0.33
CA VAL A 143 -23.08 -3.22 -1.73
C VAL A 143 -24.24 -4.10 -2.21
N TYR A 144 -24.22 -5.39 -1.87
CA TYR A 144 -25.31 -6.32 -2.23
C TYR A 144 -26.64 -5.96 -1.57
N LEU A 145 -26.62 -5.46 -0.33
CA LEU A 145 -27.81 -5.07 0.42
C LEU A 145 -28.34 -3.68 0.03
N ASP A 146 -27.63 -2.94 -0.82
CA ASP A 146 -28.01 -1.60 -1.30
C ASP A 146 -28.42 -0.64 -0.16
N VAL A 147 -27.58 -0.53 0.84
CA VAL A 147 -27.86 0.29 2.03
C VAL A 147 -27.94 1.78 1.71
N PRO A 148 -28.72 2.58 2.47
CA PRO A 148 -28.76 4.03 2.28
C PRO A 148 -27.37 4.67 2.38
N ASN A 149 -27.09 5.66 1.52
CA ASN A 149 -25.80 6.37 1.44
C ASN A 149 -24.60 5.41 1.21
N LEU A 150 -24.81 4.42 0.36
CA LEU A 150 -23.85 3.35 0.07
C LEU A 150 -22.44 3.89 -0.24
N GLU A 151 -22.33 4.97 -1.01
CA GLU A 151 -21.07 5.58 -1.39
C GLU A 151 -20.23 6.02 -0.17
N TRP A 152 -20.87 6.56 0.86
CA TRP A 152 -20.19 6.99 2.09
C TRP A 152 -19.78 5.82 2.98
N VAL A 153 -20.59 4.75 3.00
CA VAL A 153 -20.23 3.51 3.71
C VAL A 153 -19.04 2.86 3.04
N VAL A 154 -19.02 2.82 1.70
CA VAL A 154 -17.87 2.30 0.94
C VAL A 154 -16.62 3.15 1.17
N VAL A 155 -16.72 4.47 1.10
CA VAL A 155 -15.60 5.40 1.37
C VAL A 155 -15.04 5.20 2.78
N GLY A 156 -15.90 5.08 3.79
CA GLY A 156 -15.50 4.81 5.17
C GLY A 156 -14.79 3.45 5.31
N GLY A 157 -15.37 2.41 4.71
CA GLY A 157 -14.78 1.06 4.69
C GLY A 157 -13.42 1.00 3.98
N LEU A 158 -13.26 1.77 2.90
CA LEU A 158 -11.97 1.92 2.21
C LEU A 158 -10.94 2.66 3.07
N GLY A 159 -11.37 3.59 3.94
CA GLY A 159 -10.52 4.20 4.97
C GLY A 159 -9.98 3.16 5.96
N VAL A 160 -10.87 2.30 6.48
CA VAL A 160 -10.51 1.19 7.38
C VAL A 160 -9.57 0.21 6.67
N PHE A 161 -9.87 -0.15 5.41
CA PHE A 161 -9.02 -1.00 4.59
C PHE A 161 -7.62 -0.38 4.43
N GLY A 162 -7.54 0.92 4.10
CA GLY A 162 -6.27 1.63 3.93
C GLY A 162 -5.42 1.63 5.20
N PHE A 163 -6.05 1.84 6.35
CA PHE A 163 -5.38 1.77 7.64
C PHE A 163 -4.81 0.37 7.90
N ALA A 164 -5.64 -0.67 7.79
CA ALA A 164 -5.22 -2.05 7.98
C ALA A 164 -4.10 -2.44 7.00
N PHE A 165 -4.21 -2.01 5.74
CA PHE A 165 -3.22 -2.26 4.70
C PHE A 165 -1.87 -1.59 5.02
N ALA A 166 -1.88 -0.35 5.49
CA ALA A 166 -0.67 0.38 5.85
C ALA A 166 0.09 -0.30 6.99
N VAL A 167 -0.64 -0.71 8.05
CA VAL A 167 -0.05 -1.43 9.19
C VAL A 167 0.48 -2.79 8.74
N ASN A 168 -0.31 -3.58 8.01
CA ASN A 168 0.11 -4.89 7.51
C ASN A 168 1.36 -4.81 6.62
N SER A 169 1.43 -3.82 5.73
CA SER A 169 2.60 -3.58 4.88
C SER A 169 3.88 -3.33 5.70
N SER A 170 3.76 -2.61 6.81
CA SER A 170 4.87 -2.35 7.73
C SER A 170 5.31 -3.61 8.46
N VAL A 171 4.36 -4.40 8.97
CA VAL A 171 4.64 -5.70 9.62
C VAL A 171 5.35 -6.65 8.67
N HIS A 172 4.87 -6.75 7.42
CA HIS A 172 5.52 -7.58 6.39
C HIS A 172 6.96 -7.13 6.11
N SER A 173 7.23 -5.83 6.12
CA SER A 173 8.60 -5.32 5.93
C SER A 173 9.51 -5.72 7.08
N TYR A 174 9.03 -5.74 8.32
CA TYR A 174 9.79 -6.23 9.47
C TYR A 174 10.07 -7.73 9.40
N LEU A 175 9.07 -8.52 9.01
CA LEU A 175 9.23 -9.96 8.85
C LEU A 175 10.28 -10.32 7.78
N VAL A 176 10.29 -9.59 6.66
CA VAL A 176 11.32 -9.79 5.62
C VAL A 176 12.72 -9.56 6.20
N LEU A 177 12.89 -8.50 7.00
CA LEU A 177 14.18 -8.20 7.64
C LEU A 177 14.58 -9.27 8.67
N ALA A 178 13.61 -9.75 9.48
CA ALA A 178 13.84 -10.79 10.49
C ALA A 178 14.26 -12.11 9.83
N TYR A 179 13.55 -12.57 8.81
CA TYR A 179 13.90 -13.78 8.08
C TYR A 179 15.23 -13.67 7.32
N ALA A 180 15.56 -12.50 6.80
CA ALA A 180 16.86 -12.27 6.15
C ALA A 180 18.02 -12.21 7.16
N GLY A 181 17.78 -11.76 8.39
CA GLY A 181 18.77 -11.72 9.47
C GLY A 181 19.06 -13.07 10.11
N SER A 182 18.10 -14.01 10.05
CA SER A 182 18.24 -15.37 10.64
C SER A 182 19.14 -16.30 9.81
N GLU A 183 19.62 -15.85 8.66
CA GLU A 183 20.56 -16.61 7.80
C GLU A 183 22.05 -16.34 8.11
N LYS A 184 22.34 -15.60 9.20
CA LYS A 184 23.71 -15.43 9.71
C LYS A 184 23.97 -16.36 10.88
#